data_11702064daea2743cbcde2d9092270fb
#
_entry.id   11702064daea2743cbcde2d9092270fb
#
_cell.length_a   1.000
_cell.length_b   1.000
_cell.length_c   1.000
_cell.angle_alpha   90.00
_cell.angle_beta   90.00
_cell.angle_gamma   90.00
#
_symmetry.space_group_name_H-M   'P 1'
#
loop_
_entity.id
_entity.type
_entity.pdbx_description
1 polymer ?
#
loop_
_entity_poly.entity_id
_entity_poly.type
_entity_poly.pdbx_seq_one_letter_code
_entity_poly.pdbx_strand_id
1 'polypeptide(L)'
;MPTHAEKREMPYSADEMYALIADVSAYPEFLPWCAAARIRSRRPTPEGEVVDADLVISFKLFRERFGSRVTLKPEQNRIEVAYLDGPFRYLNNTWHFKPVDEKRCEVDFFVDFEFKSRTLQAIIGIVFNEAMQRIVRAFEARAEELYGKR
;
A
#
# COMPACT_ATOMS: atom_id res chain seq x y z
N MET A 1 -4.82 -14.70 -11.81
CA MET A 1 -5.10 -13.36 -11.26
C MET A 1 -4.25 -13.14 -10.02
N PRO A 2 -3.37 -12.12 -10.02
CA PRO A 2 -2.50 -11.92 -8.89
C PRO A 2 -3.26 -11.49 -7.63
N THR A 3 -3.16 -12.32 -6.62
CA THR A 3 -3.75 -12.05 -5.32
C THR A 3 -2.70 -12.38 -4.26
N HIS A 4 -2.51 -11.49 -3.32
CA HIS A 4 -1.57 -11.70 -2.23
C HIS A 4 -2.23 -11.34 -0.90
N ALA A 5 -2.15 -12.26 0.04
CA ALA A 5 -2.61 -12.04 1.40
C ALA A 5 -1.49 -12.47 2.35
N GLU A 6 -1.17 -11.60 3.28
CA GLU A 6 -0.07 -11.86 4.21
C GLU A 6 -0.40 -11.30 5.59
N LYS A 7 -0.05 -12.06 6.62
CA LYS A 7 -0.09 -11.61 8.00
C LYS A 7 1.34 -11.61 8.52
N ARG A 8 1.75 -10.49 9.08
CA ARG A 8 3.13 -10.34 9.54
C ARG A 8 3.17 -9.58 10.86
N GLU A 9 3.82 -10.17 11.86
CA GLU A 9 4.04 -9.47 13.12
C GLU A 9 5.22 -8.52 12.96
N MET A 10 5.02 -7.27 13.40
CA MET A 10 6.02 -6.22 13.32
C MET A 10 6.36 -5.71 14.71
N PRO A 11 7.67 -5.42 14.98
CA PRO A 11 8.09 -4.88 16.28
C PRO A 11 7.79 -3.38 16.42
N TYR A 12 6.66 -2.96 15.91
CA TYR A 12 6.17 -1.57 15.94
C TYR A 12 4.71 -1.58 16.32
N SER A 13 4.25 -0.51 16.96
CA SER A 13 2.86 -0.45 17.39
C SER A 13 1.91 -0.34 16.20
N ALA A 14 0.64 -0.68 16.42
CA ALA A 14 -0.39 -0.52 15.38
C ALA A 14 -0.48 0.94 14.92
N ASP A 15 -0.37 1.90 15.84
CA ASP A 15 -0.41 3.32 15.50
C ASP A 15 0.78 3.74 14.64
N GLU A 16 1.97 3.24 14.96
CA GLU A 16 3.17 3.53 14.17
C GLU A 16 3.06 2.98 12.75
N MET A 17 2.65 1.72 12.61
CA MET A 17 2.50 1.12 11.28
C MET A 17 1.36 1.76 10.50
N TYR A 18 0.27 2.08 11.17
CA TYR A 18 -0.85 2.79 10.54
C TYR A 18 -0.38 4.13 9.95
N ALA A 19 0.32 4.93 10.76
CA ALA A 19 0.79 6.25 10.33
C ALA A 19 1.73 6.15 9.12
N LEU A 20 2.60 5.14 9.11
CA LEU A 20 3.52 4.91 7.99
C LEU A 20 2.78 4.59 6.70
N ILE A 21 1.82 3.68 6.74
CA ILE A 21 1.07 3.24 5.56
C ILE A 21 0.10 4.33 5.09
N ALA A 22 -0.45 5.10 6.01
CA ALA A 22 -1.39 6.17 5.67
C ALA A 22 -0.73 7.35 4.95
N ASP A 23 0.57 7.49 5.08
CA ASP A 23 1.32 8.61 4.47
C ASP A 23 1.68 8.29 3.02
N VAL A 24 0.68 8.31 2.16
CA VAL A 24 0.82 7.96 0.74
C VAL A 24 1.79 8.90 0.02
N SER A 25 1.84 10.17 0.40
CA SER A 25 2.70 11.14 -0.26
C SER A 25 4.20 10.85 -0.09
N ALA A 26 4.56 10.07 0.92
CA ALA A 26 5.94 9.66 1.17
C ALA A 26 6.36 8.40 0.40
N TYR A 27 5.44 7.70 -0.24
CA TYR A 27 5.73 6.44 -0.93
C TYR A 27 6.89 6.53 -1.94
N PRO A 28 7.02 7.58 -2.74
CA PRO A 28 8.16 7.66 -3.68
C PRO A 28 9.52 7.66 -3.01
N GLU A 29 9.59 7.99 -1.72
CA GLU A 29 10.86 8.06 -1.00
C GLU A 29 11.45 6.68 -0.70
N PHE A 30 10.63 5.64 -0.68
CA PHE A 30 11.11 4.32 -0.25
C PHE A 30 10.51 3.13 -1.00
N LEU A 31 9.34 3.25 -1.61
CA LEU A 31 8.73 2.12 -2.30
C LEU A 31 9.35 1.87 -3.67
N PRO A 32 9.70 0.62 -3.98
CA PRO A 32 10.17 0.29 -5.33
C PRO A 32 9.06 0.54 -6.35
N TRP A 33 9.47 1.00 -7.52
CA TRP A 33 8.58 1.27 -8.65
C TRP A 33 7.56 2.39 -8.45
N CYS A 34 7.56 3.05 -7.32
CA CYS A 34 6.71 4.23 -7.10
C CYS A 34 7.52 5.48 -7.42
N ALA A 35 7.31 6.03 -8.61
CA ALA A 35 8.08 7.18 -9.09
C ALA A 35 7.55 8.50 -8.55
N ALA A 36 6.24 8.60 -8.29
CA ALA A 36 5.61 9.83 -7.81
C ALA A 36 4.31 9.51 -7.10
N ALA A 37 3.92 10.39 -6.19
CA ALA A 37 2.63 10.34 -5.53
C ALA A 37 2.08 11.76 -5.40
N ARG A 38 0.79 11.93 -5.66
CA ARG A 38 0.14 13.23 -5.57
C ARG A 38 -1.23 13.07 -4.92
N ILE A 39 -1.50 13.88 -3.92
CA ILE A 39 -2.81 13.91 -3.27
C ILE A 39 -3.73 14.82 -4.10
N ARG A 40 -4.85 14.28 -4.58
CA ARG A 40 -5.88 15.06 -5.30
C ARG A 40 -6.76 15.80 -4.33
N SER A 41 -7.21 15.11 -3.28
CA SER A 41 -8.14 15.69 -2.30
C SER A 41 -8.12 14.91 -1.01
N ARG A 42 -8.51 15.58 0.05
CA ARG A 42 -8.72 14.97 1.38
C ARG A 42 -10.05 15.48 1.88
N ARG A 43 -10.85 14.60 2.47
CA ARG A 43 -12.10 15.00 3.09
C ARG A 43 -12.36 14.16 4.33
N PRO A 44 -12.85 14.78 5.41
CA PRO A 44 -13.17 14.05 6.63
C PRO A 44 -14.43 13.21 6.43
N THR A 45 -14.49 12.10 7.16
CA THR A 45 -15.67 11.23 7.22
C THR A 45 -15.93 10.90 8.68
N PRO A 46 -17.12 10.36 9.05
CA PRO A 46 -17.38 9.96 10.43
C PRO A 46 -16.37 8.94 10.96
N GLU A 47 -15.80 8.10 10.09
CA GLU A 47 -14.86 7.06 10.48
C GLU A 47 -13.39 7.49 10.41
N GLY A 48 -13.10 8.63 9.79
CA GLY A 48 -11.74 9.10 9.62
C GLY A 48 -11.59 10.07 8.46
N GLU A 49 -11.00 9.62 7.36
CA GLU A 49 -10.70 10.49 6.23
C GLU A 49 -10.70 9.67 4.92
N VAL A 50 -11.09 10.32 3.84
CA VAL A 50 -10.95 9.77 2.49
C VAL A 50 -9.94 10.61 1.73
N VAL A 51 -8.91 9.96 1.20
CA VAL A 51 -7.84 10.60 0.44
C VAL A 51 -7.84 10.05 -0.98
N ASP A 52 -8.07 10.91 -1.95
CA ASP A 52 -7.93 10.54 -3.37
C ASP A 52 -6.52 10.92 -3.80
N ALA A 53 -5.79 9.96 -4.34
CA ALA A 53 -4.38 10.12 -4.67
C ALA A 53 -4.03 9.49 -6.00
N ASP A 54 -3.06 10.09 -6.68
CA ASP A 54 -2.45 9.53 -7.88
C ASP A 54 -1.08 8.96 -7.53
N LEU A 55 -0.82 7.76 -8.00
CA LEU A 55 0.51 7.14 -7.91
C LEU A 55 1.01 6.87 -9.31
N VAL A 56 2.30 7.09 -9.54
CA VAL A 56 2.96 6.75 -10.79
C VAL A 56 3.82 5.52 -10.56
N ILE A 57 3.51 4.45 -11.28
CA ILE A 57 4.29 3.21 -11.25
C ILE A 57 5.25 3.25 -12.43
N SER A 58 6.54 2.99 -12.16
CA SER A 58 7.56 2.91 -13.18
C SER A 58 8.26 1.56 -13.05
N PHE A 59 8.11 0.71 -14.05
CA PHE A 59 8.70 -0.63 -14.07
C PHE A 59 9.20 -0.94 -15.47
N LYS A 60 10.51 -1.04 -15.62
CA LYS A 60 11.17 -1.22 -16.92
C LYS A 60 10.72 -0.16 -17.91
N LEU A 61 10.09 -0.53 -19.02
CA LEU A 61 9.60 0.41 -20.02
C LEU A 61 8.17 0.92 -19.73
N PHE A 62 7.54 0.39 -18.70
CA PHE A 62 6.18 0.79 -18.33
C PHE A 62 6.24 1.94 -17.34
N ARG A 63 5.45 2.98 -17.61
CA ARG A 63 5.26 4.09 -16.70
C ARG A 63 3.79 4.48 -16.77
N GLU A 64 3.06 4.21 -15.69
CA GLU A 64 1.61 4.41 -15.66
C GLU A 64 1.20 5.14 -14.39
N ARG A 65 0.23 6.03 -14.55
CA ARG A 65 -0.41 6.71 -13.44
C ARG A 65 -1.72 6.00 -13.11
N PHE A 66 -1.99 5.80 -11.85
CA PHE A 66 -3.32 5.34 -11.44
C PHE A 66 -3.84 6.16 -10.27
N GLY A 67 -5.17 6.36 -10.25
CA GLY A 67 -5.84 7.02 -9.16
C GLY A 67 -6.43 6.01 -8.21
N SER A 68 -6.29 6.29 -6.92
CA SER A 68 -6.84 5.45 -5.88
C SER A 68 -7.58 6.27 -4.84
N ARG A 69 -8.58 5.66 -4.22
CA ARG A 69 -9.30 6.25 -3.11
C ARG A 69 -8.92 5.50 -1.85
N VAL A 70 -8.22 6.19 -0.97
CA VAL A 70 -7.73 5.63 0.28
C VAL A 70 -8.67 6.03 1.39
N THR A 71 -9.35 5.05 1.98
CA THR A 71 -10.25 5.29 3.11
C THR A 71 -9.51 4.97 4.39
N LEU A 72 -9.31 5.99 5.21
CA LEU A 72 -8.59 5.90 6.47
C LEU A 72 -9.58 5.74 7.62
N LYS A 73 -9.45 4.65 8.37
CA LYS A 73 -10.32 4.32 9.50
C LYS A 73 -9.47 4.09 10.74
N PRO A 74 -8.94 5.17 11.36
CA PRO A 74 -7.97 5.04 12.45
C PRO A 74 -8.49 4.29 13.67
N GLU A 75 -9.74 4.48 14.04
CA GLU A 75 -10.30 3.78 15.21
C GLU A 75 -10.43 2.27 14.98
N GLN A 76 -10.52 1.85 13.73
CA GLN A 76 -10.58 0.44 13.38
C GLN A 76 -9.21 -0.11 13.01
N ASN A 77 -8.17 0.72 13.00
CA ASN A 77 -6.83 0.37 12.53
C ASN A 77 -6.87 -0.22 11.12
N ARG A 78 -7.70 0.35 10.25
CA ARG A 78 -7.88 -0.10 8.87
C ARG A 78 -7.59 0.98 7.86
N ILE A 79 -7.02 0.56 6.74
CA ILE A 79 -6.86 1.39 5.54
C ILE A 79 -7.38 0.56 4.37
N GLU A 80 -8.31 1.11 3.61
CA GLU A 80 -8.89 0.45 2.46
C GLU A 80 -8.63 1.28 1.22
N VAL A 81 -8.13 0.63 0.17
CA VAL A 81 -7.78 1.31 -1.08
C VAL A 81 -8.67 0.78 -2.19
N ALA A 82 -9.42 1.67 -2.82
CA ALA A 82 -10.24 1.38 -3.98
C ALA A 82 -9.63 2.01 -5.22
N TYR A 83 -9.84 1.38 -6.36
CA TYR A 83 -9.33 1.84 -7.63
C TYR A 83 -10.27 2.90 -8.24
N LEU A 84 -9.73 4.00 -8.73
CA LEU A 84 -10.49 5.04 -9.41
C LEU A 84 -10.30 4.99 -10.93
N ASP A 85 -9.05 5.09 -11.38
CA ASP A 85 -8.76 5.12 -12.82
C ASP A 85 -7.29 4.76 -13.06
N GLY A 86 -6.98 4.29 -14.26
CA GLY A 86 -5.63 3.98 -14.66
C GLY A 86 -5.51 2.66 -15.43
N PRO A 87 -4.37 1.95 -15.31
CA PRO A 87 -4.05 0.79 -16.14
C PRO A 87 -4.64 -0.54 -15.66
N PHE A 88 -5.40 -0.53 -14.56
CA PHE A 88 -5.96 -1.75 -14.01
C PHE A 88 -7.38 -1.99 -14.50
N ARG A 89 -7.80 -3.24 -14.58
CA ARG A 89 -9.20 -3.61 -14.70
C ARG A 89 -9.87 -3.46 -13.35
N TYR A 90 -9.15 -3.84 -12.29
CA TYR A 90 -9.57 -3.65 -10.91
C TYR A 90 -8.33 -3.65 -10.02
N LEU A 91 -8.48 -3.09 -8.84
CA LEU A 91 -7.47 -3.12 -7.78
C LEU A 91 -8.19 -3.00 -6.45
N ASN A 92 -7.95 -3.97 -5.56
CA ASN A 92 -8.46 -3.93 -4.20
C ASN A 92 -7.28 -4.14 -3.26
N ASN A 93 -7.17 -3.30 -2.25
CA ASN A 93 -6.08 -3.40 -1.28
C ASN A 93 -6.62 -3.02 0.09
N THR A 94 -6.31 -3.83 1.09
CA THR A 94 -6.71 -3.53 2.46
C THR A 94 -5.56 -3.79 3.41
N TRP A 95 -5.53 -2.97 4.47
CA TRP A 95 -4.57 -3.09 5.55
C TRP A 95 -5.33 -3.10 6.87
N HIS A 96 -4.98 -4.02 7.74
CA HIS A 96 -5.53 -4.06 9.09
C HIS A 96 -4.37 -4.25 10.08
N PHE A 97 -4.26 -3.34 11.03
CA PHE A 97 -3.17 -3.35 12.01
C PHE A 97 -3.74 -3.79 13.35
N LYS A 98 -3.49 -5.05 13.71
CA LYS A 98 -4.03 -5.65 14.95
C LYS A 98 -3.01 -5.52 16.07
N PRO A 99 -3.30 -4.77 17.13
CA PRO A 99 -2.37 -4.66 18.25
C PRO A 99 -2.13 -6.02 18.90
N VAL A 100 -0.86 -6.38 19.08
CA VAL A 100 -0.46 -7.54 19.86
C VAL A 100 -0.21 -7.08 21.29
N ASP A 101 0.48 -5.95 21.42
CA ASP A 101 0.68 -5.25 22.67
C ASP A 101 0.95 -3.78 22.35
N GLU A 102 1.41 -2.98 23.32
CA GLU A 102 1.65 -1.56 23.12
C GLU A 102 2.77 -1.24 22.14
N LYS A 103 3.65 -2.20 21.86
CA LYS A 103 4.85 -1.98 21.06
C LYS A 103 4.88 -2.79 19.77
N ARG A 104 3.95 -3.75 19.61
CA ARG A 104 3.94 -4.66 18.46
C ARG A 104 2.54 -4.78 17.89
N CYS A 105 2.48 -5.07 16.58
CA CYS A 105 1.21 -5.35 15.92
C CYS A 105 1.36 -6.45 14.90
N GLU A 106 0.23 -7.03 14.50
CA GLU A 106 0.14 -7.92 13.36
C GLU A 106 -0.41 -7.11 12.20
N VAL A 107 0.34 -7.00 11.11
CA VAL A 107 -0.11 -6.33 9.89
C VAL A 107 -0.75 -7.38 8.99
N ASP A 108 -2.03 -7.18 8.71
CA ASP A 108 -2.82 -8.04 7.83
C ASP A 108 -2.99 -7.28 6.51
N PHE A 109 -2.36 -7.78 5.44
CA PHE A 109 -2.28 -7.11 4.16
C PHE A 109 -2.93 -7.97 3.08
N PHE A 110 -3.79 -7.34 2.28
CA PHE A 110 -4.41 -8.00 1.13
C PHE A 110 -4.35 -7.09 -0.09
N VAL A 111 -3.98 -7.66 -1.23
CA VAL A 111 -4.07 -6.97 -2.52
C VAL A 111 -4.51 -7.95 -3.59
N ASP A 112 -5.40 -7.47 -4.48
CA ASP A 112 -5.93 -8.23 -5.60
C ASP A 112 -6.07 -7.26 -6.76
N PHE A 113 -5.45 -7.56 -7.92
CA PHE A 113 -5.48 -6.65 -9.06
C PHE A 113 -5.31 -7.38 -10.38
N GLU A 114 -5.68 -6.70 -11.45
CA GLU A 114 -5.44 -7.17 -12.82
C GLU A 114 -5.21 -5.96 -13.71
N PHE A 115 -4.17 -6.03 -14.55
CA PHE A 115 -3.90 -4.98 -15.53
C PHE A 115 -4.79 -5.14 -16.76
N LYS A 116 -5.09 -4.01 -17.43
CA LYS A 116 -5.79 -4.02 -18.73
C LYS A 116 -4.89 -4.59 -19.82
N SER A 117 -3.59 -4.28 -19.78
CA SER A 117 -2.61 -4.77 -20.74
C SER A 117 -2.30 -6.25 -20.49
N ARG A 118 -2.52 -7.09 -21.51
CA ARG A 118 -2.18 -8.52 -21.43
C ARG A 118 -0.69 -8.73 -21.28
N THR A 119 0.13 -7.91 -21.94
CA THR A 119 1.58 -7.98 -21.85
C THR A 119 2.04 -7.70 -20.44
N LEU A 120 1.55 -6.61 -19.86
CA LEU A 120 1.93 -6.24 -18.50
C LEU A 120 1.43 -7.28 -17.48
N GLN A 121 0.23 -7.81 -17.68
CA GLN A 121 -0.33 -8.85 -16.83
C GLN A 121 0.52 -10.12 -16.86
N ALA A 122 1.01 -10.50 -18.05
CA ALA A 122 1.89 -11.66 -18.19
C ALA A 122 3.22 -11.46 -17.46
N ILE A 123 3.80 -10.26 -17.57
CA ILE A 123 5.05 -9.94 -16.89
C ILE A 123 4.88 -10.00 -15.37
N ILE A 124 3.83 -9.37 -14.85
CA ILE A 124 3.61 -9.35 -13.40
C ILE A 124 3.30 -10.75 -12.86
N GLY A 125 2.63 -11.59 -13.65
CA GLY A 125 2.35 -12.96 -13.27
C GLY A 125 3.63 -13.78 -13.02
N ILE A 126 4.71 -13.47 -13.74
CA ILE A 126 6.00 -14.14 -13.57
C ILE A 126 6.73 -13.65 -12.32
N VAL A 127 6.69 -12.33 -12.04
CA VAL A 127 7.50 -11.71 -10.99
C VAL A 127 6.72 -11.36 -9.74
N PHE A 128 5.45 -11.73 -9.68
CA PHE A 128 4.54 -11.24 -8.65
C PHE A 128 5.02 -11.50 -7.22
N ASN A 129 5.43 -12.73 -6.92
CA ASN A 129 5.91 -13.06 -5.57
C ASN A 129 7.13 -12.23 -5.16
N GLU A 130 8.09 -12.11 -6.08
CA GLU A 130 9.27 -11.30 -5.80
C GLU A 130 8.92 -9.83 -5.61
N ALA A 131 8.00 -9.32 -6.45
CA ALA A 131 7.54 -7.95 -6.34
C ALA A 131 6.89 -7.67 -4.99
N MET A 132 6.01 -8.58 -4.54
CA MET A 132 5.35 -8.43 -3.24
C MET A 132 6.35 -8.48 -2.09
N GLN A 133 7.33 -9.38 -2.16
CA GLN A 133 8.38 -9.46 -1.14
C GLN A 133 9.21 -8.18 -1.05
N ARG A 134 9.50 -7.57 -2.19
CA ARG A 134 10.25 -6.31 -2.21
C ARG A 134 9.44 -5.17 -1.60
N ILE A 135 8.15 -5.12 -1.88
CA ILE A 135 7.25 -4.11 -1.32
C ILE A 135 7.19 -4.26 0.20
N VAL A 136 6.98 -5.48 0.69
CA VAL A 136 6.91 -5.74 2.13
C VAL A 136 8.22 -5.35 2.82
N ARG A 137 9.35 -5.74 2.24
CA ARG A 137 10.66 -5.38 2.80
C ARG A 137 10.91 -3.87 2.80
N ALA A 138 10.40 -3.17 1.79
CA ALA A 138 10.52 -1.71 1.73
C ALA A 138 9.75 -1.05 2.88
N PHE A 139 8.56 -1.53 3.19
CA PHE A 139 7.80 -1.02 4.34
C PHE A 139 8.49 -1.33 5.66
N GLU A 140 9.07 -2.52 5.81
CA GLU A 140 9.83 -2.88 7.00
C GLU A 140 11.06 -1.98 7.18
N ALA A 141 11.81 -1.76 6.10
CA ALA A 141 12.98 -0.91 6.13
C ALA A 141 12.61 0.55 6.46
N ARG A 142 11.48 1.01 5.94
CA ARG A 142 11.00 2.35 6.23
C ARG A 142 10.60 2.50 7.71
N ALA A 143 9.96 1.47 8.26
CA ALA A 143 9.61 1.47 9.69
C ALA A 143 10.88 1.53 10.56
N GLU A 144 11.91 0.78 10.19
CA GLU A 144 13.19 0.81 10.89
C GLU A 144 13.84 2.20 10.79
N GLU A 145 13.77 2.82 9.62
CA GLU A 145 14.31 4.16 9.40
C GLU A 145 13.58 5.22 10.25
N LEU A 146 12.25 5.14 10.32
CA LEU A 146 11.44 6.13 11.03
C LEU A 146 11.43 5.93 12.55
N TYR A 147 11.40 4.68 13.00
CA TYR A 147 11.13 4.34 14.40
C TYR A 147 12.29 3.63 15.09
N GLY A 148 13.34 3.34 14.35
CA GLY A 148 14.52 2.65 14.87
C GLY A 148 14.39 1.14 14.83
N LYS A 149 15.52 0.49 14.95
CA LYS A 149 15.59 -0.96 14.94
C LYS A 149 15.17 -1.51 16.30
N ARG A 150 14.26 -2.46 16.29
CA ARG A 150 13.72 -3.06 17.52
C ARG A 150 13.84 -4.58 17.56
#